data_7562a6219e40d6275458f0e74373e603
#
_entry.id   7562a6219e40d6275458f0e74373e603
#
_cell.length_a   1.000
_cell.length_b   1.000
_cell.length_c   1.000
_cell.angle_alpha   90.00
_cell.angle_beta   90.00
_cell.angle_gamma   90.00
#
_symmetry.space_group_name_H-M   'P 1'
#
loop_
_entity.id
_entity.type
_entity.pdbx_description
1 polymer ?
#
loop_
_entity_poly.entity_id
_entity_poly.type
_entity_poly.pdbx_seq_one_letter_code
_entity_poly.pdbx_strand_id
1 'polypeptide(L)'
;MINIVFLDGFTLNPGDLDWHCFEKMGRFKVYDRTDITEVIQRSKDADILILNKTRLGEKEILKLPRLRLICVAATGYDVVDVNAASRKGIVVCNAAGYGTTAVAQMAIAHLLNITNRVSHYAEKNRNGFWRNSPDFCCWKEPLIGLENKRVAIVGFGSIGQKIAEMLRPFGVCLFAVSSKKELPADVDHISLEEAFRTCDIVSLNCPLTPDNEHVINWKLLEKANPHLILINTARGRLVNDEDLAKALKTNRIAAYCADVLSEEPPCNDNPLLHLPNAFITPHIAWATLEARQRILRIVGQNIETFLAGNPQNIVNKL
;
A
#
# COMPACT_ATOMS: atom_id res chain seq x y z
N MET A 1 21.05 -27.18 13.76
CA MET A 1 21.11 -25.81 13.16
C MET A 1 19.80 -25.55 12.47
N ILE A 2 19.17 -24.41 12.67
CA ILE A 2 17.88 -24.04 12.11
C ILE A 2 18.06 -23.62 10.65
N ASN A 3 17.18 -24.09 9.77
CA ASN A 3 17.18 -23.71 8.36
C ASN A 3 16.14 -22.62 8.13
N ILE A 4 16.59 -21.45 7.69
CA ILE A 4 15.77 -20.27 7.37
C ILE A 4 15.80 -20.07 5.86
N VAL A 5 14.65 -20.03 5.22
CA VAL A 5 14.54 -19.81 3.77
C VAL A 5 13.67 -18.60 3.48
N PHE A 6 14.17 -17.66 2.68
CA PHE A 6 13.40 -16.53 2.16
C PHE A 6 13.07 -16.80 0.68
N LEU A 7 11.79 -16.87 0.34
CA LEU A 7 11.33 -17.34 -0.96
C LEU A 7 11.37 -16.26 -2.07
N ASP A 8 11.25 -14.98 -1.71
CA ASP A 8 11.11 -13.87 -2.66
C ASP A 8 11.73 -12.57 -2.11
N GLY A 9 13.01 -12.64 -1.77
CA GLY A 9 13.72 -11.55 -1.12
C GLY A 9 13.99 -10.31 -1.98
N PHE A 10 13.97 -10.41 -3.31
CA PHE A 10 14.40 -9.33 -4.21
C PHE A 10 13.60 -8.03 -4.03
N THR A 11 12.28 -8.10 -3.90
CA THR A 11 11.44 -6.90 -3.75
C THR A 11 11.72 -6.16 -2.44
N LEU A 12 12.14 -6.87 -1.40
CA LEU A 12 12.52 -6.29 -0.11
C LEU A 12 13.95 -5.77 -0.13
N ASN A 13 14.86 -6.49 -0.79
CA ASN A 13 16.28 -6.16 -0.87
C ASN A 13 16.82 -6.41 -2.28
N PRO A 14 16.79 -5.40 -3.17
CA PRO A 14 17.35 -5.52 -4.50
C PRO A 14 18.88 -5.43 -4.53
N GLY A 15 19.56 -5.45 -3.38
CA GLY A 15 21.01 -5.42 -3.23
C GLY A 15 21.53 -4.24 -2.40
N ASP A 16 20.65 -3.45 -1.78
CA ASP A 16 20.98 -2.26 -0.98
C ASP A 16 20.84 -2.46 0.54
N LEU A 17 20.50 -3.68 0.97
CA LEU A 17 20.43 -4.09 2.37
C LEU A 17 21.24 -5.37 2.58
N ASP A 18 21.63 -5.67 3.81
CA ASP A 18 22.28 -6.92 4.17
C ASP A 18 21.28 -7.93 4.80
N TRP A 19 21.67 -9.21 4.81
CA TRP A 19 20.90 -10.30 5.40
C TRP A 19 21.47 -10.78 6.74
N HIS A 20 22.46 -10.07 7.27
CA HIS A 20 23.28 -10.48 8.42
C HIS A 20 22.48 -10.84 9.68
N CYS A 21 21.33 -10.16 9.88
CA CYS A 21 20.43 -10.49 10.99
C CYS A 21 19.92 -11.94 10.92
N PHE A 22 19.64 -12.48 9.73
CA PHE A 22 19.15 -13.86 9.55
C PHE A 22 20.28 -14.88 9.55
N GLU A 23 21.44 -14.55 8.97
CA GLU A 23 22.62 -15.42 8.91
C GLU A 23 23.14 -15.79 10.30
N LYS A 24 23.00 -14.90 11.29
CA LYS A 24 23.37 -15.16 12.69
C LYS A 24 22.46 -16.15 13.40
N MET A 25 21.22 -16.31 12.95
CA MET A 25 20.22 -17.14 13.62
C MET A 25 20.24 -18.59 13.16
N GLY A 26 20.84 -18.91 12.00
CA GLY A 26 20.86 -20.23 11.45
C GLY A 26 21.44 -20.32 10.05
N ARG A 27 21.21 -21.45 9.40
CA ARG A 27 21.54 -21.60 7.97
C ARG A 27 20.51 -20.84 7.15
N PHE A 28 20.90 -19.65 6.68
CA PHE A 28 20.03 -18.77 5.88
C PHE A 28 20.23 -19.01 4.39
N LYS A 29 19.14 -19.05 3.65
CA LYS A 29 19.12 -19.08 2.19
C LYS A 29 18.04 -18.16 1.68
N VAL A 30 18.39 -17.26 0.76
CA VAL A 30 17.46 -16.36 0.09
C VAL A 30 17.38 -16.68 -1.40
N TYR A 31 16.17 -16.61 -1.93
CA TYR A 31 15.89 -16.64 -3.37
C TYR A 31 15.33 -15.28 -3.78
N ASP A 32 15.73 -14.78 -4.93
CA ASP A 32 15.21 -13.51 -5.47
C ASP A 32 13.71 -13.60 -5.73
N ARG A 33 13.30 -14.66 -6.39
CA ARG A 33 11.91 -14.98 -6.73
C ARG A 33 11.72 -16.49 -6.68
N THR A 34 10.53 -16.94 -6.33
CA THR A 34 10.17 -18.36 -6.31
C THR A 34 8.86 -18.58 -7.04
N ASP A 35 8.91 -19.36 -8.13
CA ASP A 35 7.70 -19.83 -8.81
C ASP A 35 6.91 -20.78 -7.90
N ILE A 36 5.58 -20.79 -8.05
CA ILE A 36 4.70 -21.66 -7.24
C ILE A 36 5.07 -23.14 -7.35
N THR A 37 5.57 -23.57 -8.50
CA THR A 37 6.01 -24.94 -8.75
C THR A 37 7.28 -25.32 -7.97
N GLU A 38 8.11 -24.35 -7.61
CA GLU A 38 9.38 -24.52 -6.90
C GLU A 38 9.27 -24.37 -5.38
N VAL A 39 8.14 -23.83 -4.88
CA VAL A 39 7.95 -23.53 -3.44
C VAL A 39 8.27 -24.73 -2.58
N ILE A 40 7.69 -25.91 -2.87
CA ILE A 40 7.89 -27.12 -2.08
C ILE A 40 9.36 -27.56 -2.10
N GLN A 41 9.99 -27.60 -3.29
CA GLN A 41 11.38 -28.02 -3.41
C GLN A 41 12.33 -27.11 -2.64
N ARG A 42 12.12 -25.78 -2.70
CA ARG A 42 12.96 -24.80 -2.02
C ARG A 42 12.74 -24.77 -0.51
N SER A 43 11.58 -25.18 -0.05
CA SER A 43 11.15 -25.11 1.36
C SER A 43 11.21 -26.42 2.13
N LYS A 44 11.44 -27.58 1.48
CA LYS A 44 11.30 -28.92 2.07
C LYS A 44 12.08 -29.14 3.36
N ASP A 45 13.26 -28.51 3.49
CA ASP A 45 14.13 -28.65 4.65
C ASP A 45 14.08 -27.43 5.59
N ALA A 46 13.19 -26.46 5.32
CA ALA A 46 13.08 -25.24 6.11
C ALA A 46 12.37 -25.49 7.44
N ASP A 47 12.93 -24.99 8.52
CA ASP A 47 12.28 -24.88 9.83
C ASP A 47 11.50 -23.56 9.91
N ILE A 48 11.99 -22.52 9.23
CA ILE A 48 11.42 -21.18 9.17
C ILE A 48 11.36 -20.71 7.70
N LEU A 49 10.18 -20.25 7.28
CA LEU A 49 10.00 -19.58 5.98
C LEU A 49 9.78 -18.08 6.17
N ILE A 50 10.46 -17.29 5.35
CA ILE A 50 10.17 -15.88 5.15
C ILE A 50 9.65 -15.73 3.72
N LEU A 51 8.59 -14.97 3.56
CA LEU A 51 8.01 -14.63 2.25
C LEU A 51 7.38 -13.25 2.25
N ASN A 52 7.26 -12.63 1.09
CA ASN A 52 6.57 -11.35 0.91
C ASN A 52 5.28 -11.53 0.09
N LYS A 53 5.39 -12.03 -1.13
CA LYS A 53 4.26 -12.21 -2.07
C LYS A 53 4.11 -13.64 -2.60
N THR A 54 5.08 -14.50 -2.34
CA THR A 54 4.99 -15.92 -2.70
C THR A 54 3.81 -16.55 -1.99
N ARG A 55 2.88 -17.15 -2.74
CA ARG A 55 1.72 -17.83 -2.18
C ARG A 55 2.12 -19.13 -1.51
N LEU A 56 1.55 -19.38 -0.34
CA LEU A 56 1.75 -20.61 0.45
C LEU A 56 0.38 -21.13 0.90
N GLY A 57 -0.22 -21.95 0.05
CA GLY A 57 -1.52 -22.56 0.29
C GLY A 57 -1.44 -23.85 1.11
N GLU A 58 -2.59 -24.46 1.38
CA GLU A 58 -2.69 -25.71 2.12
C GLU A 58 -1.84 -26.82 1.50
N LYS A 59 -1.86 -26.96 0.16
CA LYS A 59 -1.11 -27.99 -0.57
C LYS A 59 0.40 -27.93 -0.30
N GLU A 60 0.95 -26.73 -0.28
CA GLU A 60 2.37 -26.47 -0.02
C GLU A 60 2.68 -26.73 1.46
N ILE A 61 1.88 -26.13 2.37
CA ILE A 61 2.05 -26.25 3.81
C ILE A 61 2.04 -27.72 4.26
N LEU A 62 1.13 -28.54 3.74
CA LEU A 62 1.04 -29.96 4.11
C LEU A 62 2.29 -30.77 3.75
N LYS A 63 3.05 -30.33 2.73
CA LYS A 63 4.26 -31.02 2.25
C LYS A 63 5.57 -30.56 2.92
N LEU A 64 5.49 -29.67 3.90
CA LEU A 64 6.65 -29.12 4.62
C LEU A 64 6.70 -29.66 6.05
N PRO A 65 7.27 -30.86 6.28
CA PRO A 65 7.18 -31.56 7.57
C PRO A 65 7.99 -30.92 8.70
N ARG A 66 8.99 -30.08 8.35
CA ARG A 66 9.88 -29.42 9.33
C ARG A 66 9.44 -27.99 9.65
N LEU A 67 8.50 -27.44 8.90
CA LEU A 67 8.11 -26.04 9.02
C LEU A 67 7.40 -25.77 10.37
N ARG A 68 7.88 -24.79 11.10
CA ARG A 68 7.40 -24.37 12.41
C ARG A 68 6.96 -22.93 12.47
N LEU A 69 7.58 -22.07 11.64
CA LEU A 69 7.29 -20.62 11.60
C LEU A 69 7.23 -20.14 10.16
N ILE A 70 6.23 -19.31 9.87
CA ILE A 70 6.12 -18.53 8.64
C ILE A 70 6.16 -17.05 9.03
N CYS A 71 7.11 -16.28 8.49
CA CYS A 71 7.19 -14.83 8.64
C CYS A 71 6.80 -14.16 7.33
N VAL A 72 5.69 -13.45 7.33
CA VAL A 72 5.30 -12.62 6.19
C VAL A 72 5.98 -11.25 6.31
N ALA A 73 6.87 -10.92 5.37
CA ALA A 73 7.60 -9.66 5.31
C ALA A 73 6.72 -8.52 4.77
N ALA A 74 5.49 -8.43 5.27
CA ALA A 74 4.48 -7.43 4.91
C ALA A 74 3.44 -7.32 6.03
N THR A 75 2.60 -6.27 5.98
CA THR A 75 1.43 -6.16 6.86
C THR A 75 0.31 -7.12 6.46
N GLY A 76 -0.01 -7.21 5.16
CA GLY A 76 -0.98 -8.17 4.62
C GLY A 76 -0.39 -9.57 4.55
N TYR A 77 -1.16 -10.58 4.96
CA TYR A 77 -0.75 -11.99 5.02
C TYR A 77 -1.68 -12.93 4.24
N ASP A 78 -2.49 -12.39 3.37
CA ASP A 78 -3.43 -13.10 2.49
C ASP A 78 -2.78 -14.08 1.51
N VAL A 79 -1.47 -14.02 1.38
CA VAL A 79 -0.65 -14.97 0.60
C VAL A 79 -0.45 -16.31 1.32
N VAL A 80 -0.78 -16.41 2.61
CA VAL A 80 -0.63 -17.64 3.43
C VAL A 80 -1.99 -18.19 3.82
N ASP A 81 -2.23 -19.48 3.62
CA ASP A 81 -3.37 -20.16 4.24
C ASP A 81 -3.13 -20.34 5.75
N VAL A 82 -3.54 -19.33 6.50
CA VAL A 82 -3.36 -19.31 7.97
C VAL A 82 -4.13 -20.43 8.68
N ASN A 83 -5.25 -20.89 8.11
CA ASN A 83 -6.03 -22.00 8.69
C ASN A 83 -5.29 -23.34 8.53
N ALA A 84 -4.70 -23.58 7.36
CA ALA A 84 -3.87 -24.75 7.13
C ALA A 84 -2.63 -24.73 8.03
N ALA A 85 -1.99 -23.58 8.21
CA ALA A 85 -0.86 -23.41 9.13
C ALA A 85 -1.27 -23.72 10.58
N SER A 86 -2.41 -23.20 11.04
CA SER A 86 -2.95 -23.48 12.38
C SER A 86 -3.20 -24.98 12.61
N ARG A 87 -3.83 -25.68 11.66
CA ARG A 87 -4.07 -27.13 11.74
C ARG A 87 -2.78 -27.95 11.89
N LYS A 88 -1.65 -27.43 11.40
CA LYS A 88 -0.32 -28.05 11.54
C LYS A 88 0.47 -27.55 12.74
N GLY A 89 -0.06 -26.67 13.56
CA GLY A 89 0.66 -26.04 14.67
C GLY A 89 1.81 -25.13 14.23
N ILE A 90 1.74 -24.57 13.00
CA ILE A 90 2.74 -23.65 12.47
C ILE A 90 2.34 -22.23 12.84
N VAL A 91 3.25 -21.49 13.50
CA VAL A 91 3.07 -20.09 13.83
C VAL A 91 3.18 -19.25 12.55
N VAL A 92 2.27 -18.30 12.36
CA VAL A 92 2.35 -17.31 11.28
C VAL A 92 2.46 -15.93 11.89
N CYS A 93 3.54 -15.22 11.57
CA CYS A 93 3.78 -13.84 12.00
C CYS A 93 3.83 -12.92 10.79
N ASN A 94 3.42 -11.67 10.98
CA ASN A 94 3.55 -10.62 9.96
C ASN A 94 4.46 -9.47 10.43
N ALA A 95 4.70 -8.51 9.54
CA ALA A 95 5.40 -7.27 9.85
C ALA A 95 4.40 -6.11 9.80
N ALA A 96 3.64 -5.90 10.89
CA ALA A 96 2.71 -4.77 10.96
C ALA A 96 3.41 -3.45 11.30
N GLY A 97 2.86 -2.34 10.79
CA GLY A 97 3.26 -0.97 11.19
C GLY A 97 4.57 -0.44 10.59
N TYR A 98 5.32 -1.23 9.83
CA TYR A 98 6.60 -0.81 9.25
C TYR A 98 6.49 0.35 8.27
N GLY A 99 5.41 0.39 7.51
CA GLY A 99 5.22 1.28 6.35
C GLY A 99 4.31 2.48 6.61
N THR A 100 3.77 2.66 7.81
CA THR A 100 2.77 3.70 8.11
C THR A 100 3.17 5.08 7.59
N THR A 101 4.38 5.54 7.95
CA THR A 101 4.88 6.85 7.52
C THR A 101 5.19 6.89 6.02
N ALA A 102 5.76 5.82 5.47
CA ALA A 102 6.11 5.77 4.04
C ALA A 102 4.85 5.81 3.15
N VAL A 103 3.82 5.05 3.49
CA VAL A 103 2.54 5.05 2.76
C VAL A 103 1.83 6.40 2.89
N ALA A 104 1.82 7.00 4.08
CA ALA A 104 1.28 8.34 4.26
C ALA A 104 2.04 9.38 3.43
N GLN A 105 3.39 9.31 3.41
CA GLN A 105 4.24 10.17 2.57
C GLN A 105 3.91 10.02 1.09
N MET A 106 3.69 8.80 0.58
CA MET A 106 3.31 8.57 -0.82
C MET A 106 1.95 9.20 -1.14
N ALA A 107 0.95 9.08 -0.26
CA ALA A 107 -0.35 9.72 -0.44
C ALA A 107 -0.21 11.25 -0.54
N ILE A 108 0.62 11.87 0.31
CA ILE A 108 0.91 13.31 0.27
C ILE A 108 1.70 13.67 -1.01
N ALA A 109 2.67 12.85 -1.41
CA ALA A 109 3.44 13.08 -2.64
C ALA A 109 2.55 13.06 -3.88
N HIS A 110 1.61 12.12 -3.98
CA HIS A 110 0.60 12.08 -5.02
C HIS A 110 -0.26 13.34 -5.02
N LEU A 111 -0.75 13.77 -3.85
CA LEU A 111 -1.54 14.99 -3.72
C LEU A 111 -0.77 16.21 -4.21
N LEU A 112 0.46 16.40 -3.72
CA LEU A 112 1.29 17.54 -4.10
C LEU A 112 1.73 17.49 -5.56
N ASN A 113 1.93 16.29 -6.13
CA ASN A 113 2.23 16.16 -7.56
C ASN A 113 1.10 16.71 -8.43
N ILE A 114 -0.16 16.48 -8.07
CA ILE A 114 -1.31 17.01 -8.81
C ILE A 114 -1.52 18.49 -8.57
N THR A 115 -1.48 18.92 -7.32
CA THR A 115 -1.80 20.31 -6.94
C THR A 115 -0.74 21.30 -7.40
N ASN A 116 0.53 20.94 -7.29
CA ASN A 116 1.67 21.81 -7.62
C ASN A 116 2.31 21.51 -8.97
N ARG A 117 2.03 20.35 -9.58
CA ARG A 117 2.53 19.94 -10.91
C ARG A 117 4.05 20.07 -11.09
N VAL A 118 4.83 19.83 -10.03
CA VAL A 118 6.28 20.09 -10.01
C VAL A 118 7.01 19.34 -11.13
N SER A 119 6.78 18.02 -11.26
CA SER A 119 7.42 17.20 -12.30
C SER A 119 7.04 17.65 -13.71
N HIS A 120 5.76 17.99 -13.91
CA HIS A 120 5.24 18.46 -15.19
C HIS A 120 5.92 19.77 -15.65
N TYR A 121 5.99 20.78 -14.77
CA TYR A 121 6.65 22.03 -15.13
C TYR A 121 8.17 21.91 -15.21
N ALA A 122 8.79 21.07 -14.39
CA ALA A 122 10.21 20.79 -14.51
C ALA A 122 10.57 20.17 -15.88
N GLU A 123 9.75 19.25 -16.39
CA GLU A 123 9.92 18.66 -17.72
C GLU A 123 9.67 19.71 -18.84
N LYS A 124 8.57 20.46 -18.77
CA LYS A 124 8.30 21.56 -19.73
C LYS A 124 9.46 22.55 -19.78
N ASN A 125 10.06 22.89 -18.64
CA ASN A 125 11.17 23.83 -18.57
C ASN A 125 12.44 23.31 -19.25
N ARG A 126 12.75 22.02 -19.16
CA ARG A 126 13.86 21.41 -19.92
C ARG A 126 13.67 21.61 -21.44
N ASN A 127 12.42 21.64 -21.89
CA ASN A 127 12.04 21.88 -23.28
C ASN A 127 11.83 23.38 -23.63
N GLY A 128 12.26 24.29 -22.76
CA GLY A 128 12.28 25.72 -23.02
C GLY A 128 10.98 26.47 -22.75
N PHE A 129 10.01 25.88 -22.05
CA PHE A 129 8.71 26.48 -21.79
C PHE A 129 8.83 27.86 -21.11
N TRP A 130 9.62 27.95 -20.02
CA TRP A 130 9.80 29.24 -19.34
C TRP A 130 10.76 30.19 -20.09
N ARG A 131 11.86 29.65 -20.62
CA ARG A 131 12.84 30.45 -21.39
C ARG A 131 12.21 31.24 -22.55
N ASN A 132 11.17 30.67 -23.14
CA ASN A 132 10.48 31.28 -24.29
C ASN A 132 9.24 32.09 -23.86
N SER A 133 9.01 32.29 -22.57
CA SER A 133 7.91 33.15 -22.07
C SER A 133 8.27 34.62 -22.15
N PRO A 134 7.35 35.50 -22.56
CA PRO A 134 7.53 36.96 -22.49
C PRO A 134 7.47 37.48 -21.05
N ASP A 135 6.94 36.68 -20.11
CA ASP A 135 6.71 37.07 -18.73
C ASP A 135 7.73 36.41 -17.79
N PHE A 136 7.93 36.97 -16.59
CA PHE A 136 8.82 36.43 -15.57
C PHE A 136 8.35 35.05 -15.02
N CYS A 137 7.08 34.70 -15.21
CA CYS A 137 6.48 33.41 -14.85
C CYS A 137 5.48 32.98 -15.92
N CYS A 138 5.22 31.69 -16.00
CA CYS A 138 4.22 31.12 -16.91
C CYS A 138 3.64 29.81 -16.41
N TRP A 139 2.34 29.62 -16.61
CA TRP A 139 1.62 28.40 -16.38
C TRP A 139 0.46 28.27 -17.38
N LYS A 140 0.03 27.08 -17.69
CA LYS A 140 -1.15 26.82 -18.55
C LYS A 140 -2.26 26.15 -17.77
N GLU A 141 -1.90 25.20 -16.92
CA GLU A 141 -2.83 24.43 -16.10
C GLU A 141 -2.93 25.05 -14.70
N PRO A 142 -4.15 25.14 -14.12
CA PRO A 142 -4.33 25.69 -12.78
C PRO A 142 -3.50 24.97 -11.72
N LEU A 143 -2.89 25.71 -10.82
CA LEU A 143 -2.31 25.22 -9.59
C LEU A 143 -3.38 25.30 -8.49
N ILE A 144 -3.35 24.35 -7.55
CA ILE A 144 -4.38 24.20 -6.51
C ILE A 144 -3.74 24.44 -5.15
N GLY A 145 -4.21 25.43 -4.40
CA GLY A 145 -3.90 25.62 -2.99
C GLY A 145 -4.69 24.63 -2.14
N LEU A 146 -4.08 24.13 -1.05
CA LEU A 146 -4.72 23.17 -0.15
C LEU A 146 -5.47 23.83 1.00
N GLU A 147 -5.17 25.07 1.31
CA GLU A 147 -5.84 25.81 2.40
C GLU A 147 -7.36 25.79 2.24
N ASN A 148 -8.07 25.48 3.32
CA ASN A 148 -9.53 25.35 3.39
C ASN A 148 -10.14 24.24 2.50
N LYS A 149 -9.32 23.37 1.86
CA LYS A 149 -9.81 22.23 1.11
C LYS A 149 -10.38 21.16 2.05
N ARG A 150 -11.50 20.57 1.65
CA ARG A 150 -12.15 19.51 2.39
C ARG A 150 -11.51 18.16 2.02
N VAL A 151 -10.94 17.48 3.00
CA VAL A 151 -10.23 16.21 2.82
C VAL A 151 -10.91 15.11 3.63
N ALA A 152 -11.41 14.08 2.97
CA ALA A 152 -11.97 12.90 3.64
C ALA A 152 -10.98 11.74 3.62
N ILE A 153 -10.78 11.12 4.77
CA ILE A 153 -9.93 9.95 4.97
C ILE A 153 -10.83 8.73 5.20
N VAL A 154 -10.89 7.84 4.22
CA VAL A 154 -11.66 6.59 4.30
C VAL A 154 -10.81 5.51 4.96
N GLY A 155 -11.16 5.16 6.20
CA GLY A 155 -10.33 4.32 7.06
C GLY A 155 -9.35 5.14 7.92
N PHE A 156 -9.73 5.41 9.16
CA PHE A 156 -8.96 6.23 10.11
C PHE A 156 -8.09 5.37 11.05
N GLY A 157 -7.36 4.38 10.45
CA GLY A 157 -6.34 3.56 11.11
C GLY A 157 -5.00 4.32 11.25
N SER A 158 -3.90 3.59 11.49
CA SER A 158 -2.56 4.20 11.67
C SER A 158 -2.13 5.05 10.47
N ILE A 159 -2.37 4.58 9.24
CA ILE A 159 -2.01 5.30 8.00
C ILE A 159 -2.91 6.54 7.86
N GLY A 160 -4.23 6.39 7.98
CA GLY A 160 -5.16 7.53 7.86
C GLY A 160 -4.89 8.63 8.89
N GLN A 161 -4.58 8.26 10.14
CA GLN A 161 -4.18 9.21 11.18
C GLN A 161 -2.87 9.94 10.82
N LYS A 162 -1.90 9.20 10.25
CA LYS A 162 -0.63 9.81 9.82
C LYS A 162 -0.80 10.75 8.64
N ILE A 163 -1.70 10.44 7.70
CA ILE A 163 -2.07 11.35 6.61
C ILE A 163 -2.72 12.61 7.17
N ALA A 164 -3.68 12.49 8.11
CA ALA A 164 -4.29 13.64 8.77
C ALA A 164 -3.23 14.52 9.46
N GLU A 165 -2.31 13.92 10.22
CA GLU A 165 -1.20 14.63 10.87
C GLU A 165 -0.36 15.42 9.85
N MET A 166 -0.02 14.82 8.71
CA MET A 166 0.78 15.47 7.66
C MET A 166 0.01 16.56 6.90
N LEU A 167 -1.31 16.47 6.85
CA LEU A 167 -2.16 17.44 6.14
C LEU A 167 -2.50 18.68 6.97
N ARG A 168 -2.50 18.60 8.29
CA ARG A 168 -2.83 19.74 9.18
C ARG A 168 -2.07 21.02 8.85
N PRO A 169 -0.75 21.00 8.64
CA PRO A 169 0.00 22.22 8.32
C PRO A 169 -0.42 22.93 7.03
N PHE A 170 -1.14 22.23 6.14
CA PHE A 170 -1.65 22.86 4.91
C PHE A 170 -2.96 23.60 5.10
N GLY A 171 -3.54 23.63 6.31
CA GLY A 171 -4.77 24.36 6.62
C GLY A 171 -6.03 23.72 6.00
N VAL A 172 -6.05 22.40 5.80
CA VAL A 172 -7.20 21.66 5.27
C VAL A 172 -8.27 21.42 6.33
N CYS A 173 -9.54 21.24 5.92
CA CYS A 173 -10.63 20.75 6.76
C CYS A 173 -10.68 19.22 6.68
N LEU A 174 -10.47 18.53 7.82
CA LEU A 174 -10.33 17.09 7.89
C LEU A 174 -11.64 16.39 8.24
N PHE A 175 -11.96 15.34 7.49
CA PHE A 175 -13.10 14.45 7.71
C PHE A 175 -12.64 13.00 7.70
N ALA A 176 -13.36 12.11 8.42
CA ALA A 176 -13.08 10.68 8.41
C ALA A 176 -14.34 9.85 8.15
N VAL A 177 -14.24 8.92 7.21
CA VAL A 177 -15.18 7.81 7.06
C VAL A 177 -14.63 6.65 7.88
N SER A 178 -15.15 6.44 9.08
CA SER A 178 -14.59 5.51 10.05
C SER A 178 -15.67 4.93 10.97
N SER A 179 -15.48 3.68 11.39
CA SER A 179 -16.29 3.05 12.46
C SER A 179 -15.84 3.42 13.89
N LYS A 180 -14.72 4.13 14.03
CA LYS A 180 -14.29 4.63 15.35
C LYS A 180 -15.31 5.60 15.89
N LYS A 181 -15.67 5.44 17.17
CA LYS A 181 -16.61 6.36 17.86
C LYS A 181 -15.97 7.71 18.15
N GLU A 182 -14.69 7.72 18.46
CA GLU A 182 -13.93 8.92 18.83
C GLU A 182 -12.88 9.23 17.76
N LEU A 183 -12.88 10.47 17.31
CA LEU A 183 -11.91 11.05 16.41
C LEU A 183 -11.19 12.21 17.12
N PRO A 184 -10.01 12.65 16.63
CA PRO A 184 -9.40 13.91 17.08
C PRO A 184 -10.38 15.08 16.93
N ALA A 185 -10.29 16.07 17.83
CA ALA A 185 -11.23 17.21 17.88
C ALA A 185 -11.28 18.06 16.60
N ASP A 186 -10.29 17.95 15.75
CA ASP A 186 -10.16 18.64 14.45
C ASP A 186 -10.55 17.76 13.25
N VAL A 187 -11.17 16.60 13.48
CA VAL A 187 -11.58 15.65 12.44
C VAL A 187 -13.05 15.29 12.64
N ASP A 188 -13.90 15.65 11.70
CA ASP A 188 -15.32 15.36 11.76
C ASP A 188 -15.68 14.02 11.09
N HIS A 189 -16.72 13.36 11.60
CA HIS A 189 -17.30 12.20 10.92
C HIS A 189 -18.04 12.62 9.66
N ILE A 190 -17.89 11.80 8.59
CA ILE A 190 -18.62 11.97 7.34
C ILE A 190 -19.00 10.59 6.76
N SER A 191 -20.11 10.48 6.05
CA SER A 191 -20.42 9.28 5.27
C SER A 191 -19.59 9.20 3.99
N LEU A 192 -19.47 8.01 3.40
CA LEU A 192 -18.72 7.83 2.15
C LEU A 192 -19.37 8.64 1.00
N GLU A 193 -20.70 8.58 0.89
CA GLU A 193 -21.45 9.31 -0.13
C GLU A 193 -21.29 10.82 0.01
N GLU A 194 -21.34 11.32 1.23
CA GLU A 194 -21.17 12.73 1.48
C GLU A 194 -19.72 13.18 1.23
N ALA A 195 -18.71 12.35 1.57
CA ALA A 195 -17.33 12.61 1.30
C ALA A 195 -17.08 12.79 -0.21
N PHE A 196 -17.62 11.89 -1.05
CA PHE A 196 -17.51 12.02 -2.50
C PHE A 196 -18.23 13.24 -3.06
N ARG A 197 -19.40 13.58 -2.49
CA ARG A 197 -20.21 14.72 -2.96
C ARG A 197 -19.63 16.07 -2.59
N THR A 198 -18.94 16.20 -1.44
CA THR A 198 -18.60 17.51 -0.86
C THR A 198 -17.12 17.75 -0.64
N CYS A 199 -16.28 16.72 -0.65
CA CYS A 199 -14.85 16.90 -0.44
C CYS A 199 -14.11 17.16 -1.76
N ASP A 200 -13.01 17.90 -1.66
CA ASP A 200 -12.07 18.15 -2.76
C ASP A 200 -11.10 16.96 -2.92
N ILE A 201 -10.80 16.29 -1.83
CA ILE A 201 -9.85 15.18 -1.78
C ILE A 201 -10.44 14.03 -0.97
N VAL A 202 -10.36 12.82 -1.49
CA VAL A 202 -10.69 11.59 -0.77
C VAL A 202 -9.51 10.65 -0.82
N SER A 203 -9.02 10.20 0.35
CA SER A 203 -7.92 9.25 0.48
C SER A 203 -8.41 7.92 1.06
N LEU A 204 -8.20 6.83 0.31
CA LEU A 204 -8.58 5.47 0.72
C LEU A 204 -7.47 4.84 1.55
N ASN A 205 -7.78 4.42 2.79
CA ASN A 205 -6.83 3.85 3.75
C ASN A 205 -7.46 2.70 4.56
N CYS A 206 -8.57 2.15 4.09
CA CYS A 206 -9.24 1.01 4.71
C CYS A 206 -8.74 -0.32 4.14
N PRO A 207 -8.83 -1.44 4.88
CA PRO A 207 -8.58 -2.76 4.33
C PRO A 207 -9.66 -3.14 3.31
N LEU A 208 -9.30 -4.00 2.37
CA LEU A 208 -10.27 -4.65 1.48
C LEU A 208 -10.98 -5.78 2.24
N THR A 209 -12.30 -5.81 2.14
CA THR A 209 -13.17 -6.87 2.66
C THR A 209 -14.17 -7.26 1.57
N PRO A 210 -14.86 -8.41 1.68
CA PRO A 210 -15.92 -8.75 0.72
C PRO A 210 -17.03 -7.69 0.62
N ASP A 211 -17.30 -6.98 1.72
CA ASP A 211 -18.39 -6.00 1.78
C ASP A 211 -18.04 -4.65 1.13
N ASN A 212 -16.74 -4.35 0.95
CA ASN A 212 -16.30 -3.07 0.40
C ASN A 212 -15.55 -3.21 -0.94
N GLU A 213 -15.53 -4.41 -1.51
CA GLU A 213 -14.99 -4.61 -2.85
C GLU A 213 -15.82 -3.80 -3.86
N HIS A 214 -15.12 -3.03 -4.73
CA HIS A 214 -15.73 -2.12 -5.69
C HIS A 214 -16.71 -1.12 -5.06
N VAL A 215 -16.50 -0.75 -3.80
CA VAL A 215 -17.31 0.28 -3.14
C VAL A 215 -17.24 1.62 -3.87
N ILE A 216 -16.10 1.91 -4.51
CA ILE A 216 -15.94 3.05 -5.40
C ILE A 216 -16.37 2.62 -6.81
N ASN A 217 -17.61 2.88 -7.15
CA ASN A 217 -18.25 2.50 -8.41
C ASN A 217 -19.01 3.69 -9.02
N TRP A 218 -19.64 3.48 -10.18
CA TRP A 218 -20.36 4.53 -10.91
C TRP A 218 -21.44 5.23 -10.08
N LYS A 219 -22.21 4.48 -9.29
CA LYS A 219 -23.27 5.05 -8.43
C LYS A 219 -22.75 6.10 -7.45
N LEU A 220 -21.52 5.92 -6.97
CA LEU A 220 -20.86 6.88 -6.08
C LEU A 220 -20.21 8.00 -6.91
N LEU A 221 -19.49 7.65 -7.99
CA LEU A 221 -18.75 8.57 -8.83
C LEU A 221 -19.66 9.55 -9.59
N GLU A 222 -20.82 9.15 -10.06
CA GLU A 222 -21.77 10.04 -10.77
C GLU A 222 -22.26 11.23 -9.93
N LYS A 223 -22.18 11.12 -8.59
CA LYS A 223 -22.59 12.17 -7.63
C LYS A 223 -21.41 12.90 -7.01
N ALA A 224 -20.18 12.55 -7.42
CA ALA A 224 -18.98 13.11 -6.82
C ALA A 224 -18.81 14.61 -7.14
N ASN A 225 -18.05 15.30 -6.31
CA ASN A 225 -17.58 16.66 -6.61
C ASN A 225 -16.74 16.63 -7.91
N PRO A 226 -17.02 17.46 -8.92
CA PRO A 226 -16.23 17.48 -10.18
C PRO A 226 -14.74 17.80 -9.98
N HIS A 227 -14.41 18.46 -8.88
CA HIS A 227 -13.02 18.79 -8.53
C HIS A 227 -12.33 17.72 -7.67
N LEU A 228 -13.00 16.59 -7.41
CA LEU A 228 -12.50 15.53 -6.55
C LEU A 228 -11.18 14.96 -7.07
N ILE A 229 -10.18 14.92 -6.19
CA ILE A 229 -8.96 14.14 -6.33
C ILE A 229 -9.12 12.90 -5.46
N LEU A 230 -9.13 11.72 -6.09
CA LEU A 230 -9.20 10.43 -5.38
C LEU A 230 -7.80 9.84 -5.24
N ILE A 231 -7.40 9.48 -4.02
CA ILE A 231 -6.09 8.87 -3.71
C ILE A 231 -6.31 7.46 -3.16
N ASN A 232 -5.62 6.47 -3.74
CA ASN A 232 -5.69 5.09 -3.30
C ASN A 232 -4.29 4.49 -3.08
N THR A 233 -3.85 4.47 -1.84
CA THR A 233 -2.64 3.75 -1.39
C THR A 233 -3.00 2.54 -0.51
N ALA A 234 -4.25 2.06 -0.60
CA ALA A 234 -4.77 0.95 0.18
C ALA A 234 -4.83 -0.36 -0.61
N ARG A 235 -5.90 -0.58 -1.38
CA ARG A 235 -6.09 -1.77 -2.22
C ARG A 235 -6.81 -1.40 -3.51
N GLY A 236 -6.34 -1.92 -4.64
CA GLY A 236 -6.89 -1.61 -5.96
C GLY A 236 -8.36 -2.02 -6.08
N ARG A 237 -8.73 -3.21 -5.61
CA ARG A 237 -10.10 -3.75 -5.67
C ARG A 237 -11.15 -3.01 -4.83
N LEU A 238 -10.78 -1.98 -4.07
CA LEU A 238 -11.76 -1.02 -3.52
C LEU A 238 -12.46 -0.21 -4.63
N VAL A 239 -11.82 -0.11 -5.79
CA VAL A 239 -12.26 0.69 -6.94
C VAL A 239 -12.67 -0.23 -8.07
N ASN A 240 -13.77 0.08 -8.75
CA ASN A 240 -14.10 -0.49 -10.04
C ASN A 240 -13.36 0.30 -11.12
N ASP A 241 -12.37 -0.32 -11.77
CA ASP A 241 -11.47 0.33 -12.73
C ASP A 241 -12.20 0.92 -13.94
N GLU A 242 -13.23 0.21 -14.47
CA GLU A 242 -14.01 0.67 -15.62
C GLU A 242 -14.87 1.89 -15.28
N ASP A 243 -15.56 1.87 -14.14
CA ASP A 243 -16.39 2.99 -13.66
C ASP A 243 -15.53 4.21 -13.39
N LEU A 244 -14.35 4.01 -12.80
CA LEU A 244 -13.40 5.09 -12.53
C LEU A 244 -12.83 5.66 -13.83
N ALA A 245 -12.45 4.80 -14.78
CA ALA A 245 -11.96 5.24 -16.10
C ALA A 245 -13.03 6.06 -16.85
N LYS A 246 -14.29 5.64 -16.78
CA LYS A 246 -15.43 6.40 -17.32
C LYS A 246 -15.53 7.77 -16.64
N ALA A 247 -15.44 7.84 -15.31
CA ALA A 247 -15.53 9.08 -14.56
C ALA A 247 -14.39 10.08 -14.92
N LEU A 248 -13.17 9.54 -15.08
CA LEU A 248 -12.00 10.34 -15.47
C LEU A 248 -12.10 10.83 -16.92
N LYS A 249 -12.50 9.98 -17.87
CA LYS A 249 -12.69 10.33 -19.28
C LYS A 249 -13.76 11.40 -19.49
N THR A 250 -14.81 11.38 -18.67
CA THR A 250 -15.90 12.36 -18.74
C THR A 250 -15.69 13.58 -17.83
N ASN A 251 -14.52 13.72 -17.21
CA ASN A 251 -14.20 14.76 -16.22
C ASN A 251 -15.23 14.86 -15.08
N ARG A 252 -15.80 13.72 -14.69
CA ARG A 252 -16.75 13.63 -13.58
C ARG A 252 -16.05 13.79 -12.23
N ILE A 253 -14.76 13.41 -12.18
CA ILE A 253 -13.81 13.74 -11.13
C ILE A 253 -12.54 14.28 -11.76
N ALA A 254 -11.77 15.08 -11.01
CA ALA A 254 -10.61 15.77 -11.54
C ALA A 254 -9.42 14.82 -11.81
N ALA A 255 -9.10 13.94 -10.86
CA ALA A 255 -7.95 13.07 -10.97
C ALA A 255 -8.03 11.83 -10.06
N TYR A 256 -7.26 10.83 -10.43
CA TYR A 256 -6.98 9.63 -9.62
C TYR A 256 -5.50 9.47 -9.41
N CYS A 257 -5.10 9.23 -8.17
CA CYS A 257 -3.74 8.89 -7.78
C CYS A 257 -3.74 7.53 -7.09
N ALA A 258 -2.93 6.61 -7.54
CA ALA A 258 -2.88 5.30 -6.90
C ALA A 258 -1.47 4.73 -6.84
N ASP A 259 -1.23 3.95 -5.81
CA ASP A 259 -0.06 3.06 -5.73
C ASP A 259 -0.45 1.59 -5.94
N VAL A 260 -1.74 1.34 -6.18
CA VAL A 260 -2.32 -0.01 -6.28
C VAL A 260 -3.35 -0.06 -7.40
N LEU A 261 -3.49 -1.24 -8.03
CA LEU A 261 -4.50 -1.54 -9.04
C LEU A 261 -5.27 -2.81 -8.66
N SER A 262 -6.41 -3.04 -9.32
CA SER A 262 -7.27 -4.21 -9.12
C SER A 262 -6.53 -5.53 -9.39
N GLU A 263 -5.62 -5.53 -10.38
CA GLU A 263 -4.70 -6.60 -10.73
C GLU A 263 -3.26 -6.07 -10.70
N GLU A 264 -2.36 -6.84 -10.07
CA GLU A 264 -0.94 -6.48 -9.91
C GLU A 264 -0.03 -7.69 -10.18
N PRO A 265 0.88 -7.60 -11.18
CA PRO A 265 1.07 -6.52 -12.15
C PRO A 265 -0.16 -6.33 -13.04
N PRO A 266 -0.45 -5.09 -13.47
CA PRO A 266 -1.61 -4.81 -14.30
C PRO A 266 -1.46 -5.41 -15.70
N CYS A 267 -2.59 -5.79 -16.30
CA CYS A 267 -2.64 -6.13 -17.72
C CYS A 267 -2.48 -4.87 -18.59
N ASN A 268 -2.02 -5.06 -19.84
CA ASN A 268 -1.73 -3.95 -20.76
C ASN A 268 -2.96 -3.11 -21.11
N ASP A 269 -4.14 -3.68 -21.05
CA ASP A 269 -5.43 -3.08 -21.40
C ASP A 269 -6.16 -2.49 -20.17
N ASN A 270 -5.53 -2.43 -19.00
CA ASN A 270 -6.13 -1.75 -17.86
C ASN A 270 -6.49 -0.30 -18.22
N PRO A 271 -7.78 0.10 -18.12
CA PRO A 271 -8.26 1.35 -18.69
C PRO A 271 -7.71 2.61 -18.02
N LEU A 272 -7.09 2.48 -16.85
CA LEU A 272 -6.54 3.60 -16.06
C LEU A 272 -5.12 3.99 -16.48
N LEU A 273 -4.33 3.04 -17.04
CA LEU A 273 -2.90 3.24 -17.31
C LEU A 273 -2.59 4.35 -18.34
N HIS A 274 -3.54 4.64 -19.22
CA HIS A 274 -3.33 5.57 -20.34
C HIS A 274 -4.08 6.90 -20.18
N LEU A 275 -4.73 7.13 -19.04
CA LEU A 275 -5.49 8.34 -18.79
C LEU A 275 -4.57 9.48 -18.29
N PRO A 276 -4.65 10.69 -18.87
CA PRO A 276 -3.77 11.79 -18.51
C PRO A 276 -4.02 12.34 -17.09
N ASN A 277 -5.16 12.02 -16.49
CA ASN A 277 -5.56 12.41 -15.14
C ASN A 277 -5.56 11.22 -14.16
N ALA A 278 -4.93 10.09 -14.54
CA ALA A 278 -4.61 8.98 -13.64
C ALA A 278 -3.09 8.92 -13.40
N PHE A 279 -2.66 8.96 -12.14
CA PHE A 279 -1.26 8.97 -11.72
C PHE A 279 -0.99 7.73 -10.89
N ILE A 280 -0.37 6.72 -11.48
CA ILE A 280 -0.24 5.39 -10.90
C ILE A 280 1.24 5.07 -10.67
N THR A 281 1.58 4.70 -9.44
CA THR A 281 2.90 4.18 -9.06
C THR A 281 2.82 2.66 -8.83
N PRO A 282 3.91 1.90 -9.06
CA PRO A 282 3.86 0.45 -9.15
C PRO A 282 3.98 -0.23 -7.77
N HIS A 283 3.07 0.04 -6.85
CA HIS A 283 2.96 -0.52 -5.50
C HIS A 283 4.25 -0.36 -4.68
N ILE A 284 4.78 0.86 -4.66
CA ILE A 284 6.05 1.23 -4.01
C ILE A 284 5.89 2.15 -2.80
N ALA A 285 4.67 2.48 -2.38
CA ALA A 285 4.42 3.36 -1.24
C ALA A 285 5.10 2.87 0.06
N TRP A 286 5.34 1.57 0.18
CA TRP A 286 5.99 0.92 1.31
C TRP A 286 7.52 0.83 1.16
N ALA A 287 8.09 1.06 -0.03
CA ALA A 287 9.42 0.60 -0.42
C ALA A 287 10.57 1.54 -0.07
N THR A 288 10.36 2.53 0.80
CA THR A 288 11.48 3.38 1.26
C THR A 288 12.55 2.53 1.96
N LEU A 289 13.81 2.93 1.89
CA LEU A 289 14.93 2.23 2.52
C LEU A 289 14.66 1.96 4.01
N GLU A 290 14.21 2.98 4.73
CA GLU A 290 13.93 2.91 6.17
C GLU A 290 12.75 1.96 6.48
N ALA A 291 11.73 1.92 5.62
CA ALA A 291 10.61 0.99 5.80
C ALA A 291 11.07 -0.45 5.57
N ARG A 292 11.88 -0.71 4.54
CA ARG A 292 12.45 -2.03 4.25
C ARG A 292 13.41 -2.49 5.36
N GLN A 293 14.24 -1.60 5.90
CA GLN A 293 15.06 -1.89 7.09
C GLN A 293 14.19 -2.24 8.31
N ARG A 294 13.06 -1.55 8.51
CA ARG A 294 12.12 -1.89 9.58
C ARG A 294 11.49 -3.27 9.39
N ILE A 295 11.14 -3.65 8.15
CA ILE A 295 10.65 -5.01 7.86
C ILE A 295 11.68 -6.05 8.29
N LEU A 296 12.95 -5.91 7.86
CA LEU A 296 14.02 -6.85 8.23
C LEU A 296 14.13 -6.99 9.74
N ARG A 297 14.11 -5.86 10.46
CA ARG A 297 14.19 -5.86 11.93
C ARG A 297 12.99 -6.56 12.56
N ILE A 298 11.75 -6.27 12.12
CA ILE A 298 10.54 -6.91 12.66
C ILE A 298 10.55 -8.41 12.38
N VAL A 299 10.90 -8.83 11.17
CA VAL A 299 10.99 -10.26 10.82
C VAL A 299 12.09 -10.95 11.65
N GLY A 300 13.25 -10.31 11.82
CA GLY A 300 14.31 -10.79 12.68
C GLY A 300 13.83 -10.98 14.12
N GLN A 301 13.17 -9.98 14.70
CA GLN A 301 12.58 -10.05 16.04
C GLN A 301 11.52 -11.15 16.16
N ASN A 302 10.67 -11.34 15.14
CA ASN A 302 9.68 -12.41 15.12
C ASN A 302 10.36 -13.80 15.21
N ILE A 303 11.47 -13.99 14.49
CA ILE A 303 12.25 -15.23 14.52
C ILE A 303 12.91 -15.41 15.90
N GLU A 304 13.59 -14.39 16.42
CA GLU A 304 14.26 -14.43 17.72
C GLU A 304 13.29 -14.78 18.85
N THR A 305 12.14 -14.09 18.90
CA THR A 305 11.13 -14.31 19.95
C THR A 305 10.45 -15.69 19.81
N PHE A 306 10.22 -16.16 18.58
CA PHE A 306 9.75 -17.53 18.34
C PHE A 306 10.75 -18.58 18.85
N LEU A 307 12.03 -18.42 18.57
CA LEU A 307 13.08 -19.33 19.03
C LEU A 307 13.23 -19.31 20.55
N ALA A 308 12.94 -18.18 21.20
CA ALA A 308 12.90 -18.03 22.65
C ALA A 308 11.60 -18.57 23.30
N GLY A 309 10.64 -19.10 22.52
CA GLY A 309 9.37 -19.61 23.02
C GLY A 309 8.28 -18.57 23.27
N ASN A 310 8.50 -17.31 22.91
CA ASN A 310 7.58 -16.19 23.10
C ASN A 310 7.26 -15.48 21.78
N PRO A 311 6.62 -16.17 20.81
CA PRO A 311 6.36 -15.57 19.49
C PRO A 311 5.47 -14.34 19.58
N GLN A 312 5.76 -13.33 18.74
CA GLN A 312 5.03 -12.08 18.66
C GLN A 312 4.51 -11.80 17.24
N ASN A 313 3.61 -10.82 17.08
CA ASN A 313 2.99 -10.47 15.79
C ASN A 313 2.29 -11.66 15.12
N ILE A 314 1.73 -12.58 15.94
CA ILE A 314 1.05 -13.78 15.47
C ILE A 314 -0.29 -13.37 14.83
N VAL A 315 -0.58 -13.92 13.65
CA VAL A 315 -1.81 -13.64 12.89
C VAL A 315 -2.75 -14.84 12.79
N ASN A 316 -2.33 -16.01 13.26
CA ASN A 316 -3.16 -17.22 13.27
C ASN A 316 -3.41 -17.71 14.72
N LYS A 317 -4.48 -18.50 14.89
CA LYS A 317 -4.78 -19.18 16.17
C LYS A 317 -4.13 -20.56 16.17
N LEU A 318 -3.39 -20.90 17.21
CA LEU A 318 -2.76 -22.21 17.42
C LEU A 318 -3.61 -23.07 18.32
#